data_9d3c174d3ce6628ed3fd8cf4b2bb0e45
#
_entry.id   9d3c174d3ce6628ed3fd8cf4b2bb0e45
#
_cell.length_a   1.000
_cell.length_b   1.000
_cell.length_c   1.000
_cell.angle_alpha   90.00
_cell.angle_beta   90.00
_cell.angle_gamma   90.00
#
_symmetry.space_group_name_H-M   'P 1'
#
loop_
_entity.id
_entity.type
_entity.pdbx_description
1 polymer ?
#
loop_
_entity_poly.entity_id
_entity_poly.type
_entity_poly.pdbx_seq_one_letter_code
_entity_poly.pdbx_strand_id
1 'polypeptide(L)'
;MLPAGFVLINIPFVTDAVCVCVCVCVCVCVCVCVCVCVCVCVCVGMLLAGLVLRNVPYVTEAVHIEQNWSAALRNIALAIILTRAGLGLDPSALRRLKAVCVRLAVGPCTVEASTVAVMSHFLMGLPWVWGFILGFVLSAVSPAVVVPSMLLLQKDGYGVKKGIPTLLMAAGSFDDILAITGFTTCLGVAFASGSSWYNLGRGVLEVGGGTIIGIILGFFLHFFPSRDQDVVLRRSAMLLGLSVFAVFGSRVVGFPGAGGLCTLVMVFVAALGWGTEKGPVAAVVGRFWDIFQPLLFGLIGAEITVSTLNPNTVGKYTLLLVGLLVRVLVTLSVVLFAGFTLREKLFIALAWIPKATVQAAIGSTALDMARVEGYLARDVLTVAVLAILTTAPVGALGIGLAGPRLLTRDPEDTHQTTDLLTFAMTSCPVCTEYITIKAL
;
A
#
# COMPACT_ATOMS: atom_id res chain seq x y z
N MET A 1 -32.84 15.56 36.07
CA MET A 1 -32.81 14.68 34.89
C MET A 1 -31.94 15.36 33.82
N LEU A 2 -30.65 15.04 33.78
CA LEU A 2 -29.76 15.44 32.67
C LEU A 2 -30.01 14.46 31.51
N PRO A 3 -30.21 14.93 30.27
CA PRO A 3 -30.54 14.05 29.17
C PRO A 3 -29.33 13.16 28.83
N ALA A 4 -29.60 11.85 28.67
CA ALA A 4 -28.62 10.81 28.38
C ALA A 4 -27.72 11.07 27.16
N GLY A 5 -28.01 12.10 26.34
CA GLY A 5 -27.20 12.52 25.20
C GLY A 5 -25.90 13.27 25.57
N PHE A 6 -25.78 13.81 26.77
CA PHE A 6 -24.61 14.59 27.18
C PHE A 6 -23.46 13.74 27.73
N VAL A 7 -23.73 12.49 28.13
CA VAL A 7 -22.73 11.58 28.69
C VAL A 7 -21.93 10.87 27.60
N LEU A 8 -22.51 10.72 26.40
CA LEU A 8 -21.83 10.07 25.25
C LEU A 8 -20.79 10.97 24.54
N ILE A 9 -20.87 12.29 24.72
CA ILE A 9 -19.98 13.27 24.06
C ILE A 9 -18.63 13.39 24.77
N ASN A 10 -18.51 12.91 26.02
CA ASN A 10 -17.28 13.04 26.83
C ASN A 10 -16.42 11.78 26.89
N ILE A 11 -16.70 10.78 26.10
CA ILE A 11 -15.81 9.61 25.95
C ILE A 11 -14.93 9.87 24.72
N PRO A 12 -13.61 10.12 24.88
CA PRO A 12 -12.70 10.44 23.74
C PRO A 12 -12.84 9.45 22.59
N PHE A 13 -12.99 8.17 22.92
CA PHE A 13 -13.15 7.09 21.94
C PHE A 13 -14.41 7.21 21.05
N VAL A 14 -15.52 7.72 21.60
CA VAL A 14 -16.78 7.90 20.84
C VAL A 14 -16.69 9.13 19.96
N THR A 15 -16.02 10.19 20.42
CA THR A 15 -15.78 11.42 19.64
C THR A 15 -14.89 11.12 18.45
N ASP A 16 -13.82 10.34 18.65
CA ASP A 16 -12.91 9.95 17.57
C ASP A 16 -13.60 9.02 16.54
N ALA A 17 -14.38 8.06 17.02
CA ALA A 17 -15.17 7.18 16.14
C ALA A 17 -16.26 7.93 15.36
N VAL A 18 -16.94 8.89 15.99
CA VAL A 18 -17.96 9.74 15.35
C VAL A 18 -17.32 10.69 14.35
N CYS A 19 -16.14 11.27 14.65
CA CYS A 19 -15.42 12.11 13.70
C CYS A 19 -14.93 11.34 12.48
N VAL A 20 -14.42 10.12 12.66
CA VAL A 20 -14.06 9.24 11.53
C VAL A 20 -15.32 8.90 10.72
N CYS A 21 -16.46 8.60 11.36
CA CYS A 21 -17.72 8.37 10.66
C CYS A 21 -18.26 9.62 9.94
N VAL A 22 -18.17 10.80 10.54
CA VAL A 22 -18.59 12.06 9.89
C VAL A 22 -17.69 12.38 8.70
N CYS A 23 -16.38 12.17 8.79
CA CYS A 23 -15.47 12.28 7.64
C CYS A 23 -15.82 11.31 6.52
N VAL A 24 -16.12 10.06 6.85
CA VAL A 24 -16.59 9.06 5.87
C VAL A 24 -17.89 9.51 5.22
N CYS A 25 -18.86 9.99 5.99
CA CYS A 25 -20.14 10.48 5.46
C CYS A 25 -19.99 11.73 4.59
N VAL A 26 -19.18 12.71 4.97
CA VAL A 26 -18.93 13.92 4.17
C VAL A 26 -18.23 13.58 2.85
N CYS A 27 -17.25 12.68 2.86
CA CYS A 27 -16.60 12.21 1.63
C CYS A 27 -17.55 11.42 0.73
N VAL A 28 -18.43 10.59 1.29
CA VAL A 28 -19.44 9.85 0.52
C VAL A 28 -20.42 10.80 -0.14
N CYS A 29 -20.88 11.86 0.54
CA CYS A 29 -21.76 12.86 -0.05
C CYS A 29 -21.12 13.68 -1.18
N VAL A 30 -19.82 13.99 -1.08
CA VAL A 30 -19.09 14.70 -2.16
C VAL A 30 -18.80 13.78 -3.35
N CYS A 31 -18.64 12.47 -3.13
CA CYS A 31 -18.37 11.49 -4.20
C CYS A 31 -19.59 11.07 -5.02
N VAL A 32 -20.81 11.26 -4.52
CA VAL A 32 -22.07 10.89 -5.23
C VAL A 32 -22.30 11.71 -6.50
N CYS A 33 -21.65 12.86 -6.66
CA CYS A 33 -21.83 13.73 -7.83
C CYS A 33 -20.98 13.42 -9.07
N VAL A 34 -20.03 12.45 -9.06
CA VAL A 34 -19.15 12.18 -10.23
C VAL A 34 -18.98 10.68 -10.45
N CYS A 35 -19.85 10.10 -11.23
CA CYS A 35 -20.08 8.66 -11.40
C CYS A 35 -19.14 7.91 -12.36
N VAL A 36 -17.92 8.36 -12.69
CA VAL A 36 -17.05 7.68 -13.66
C VAL A 36 -15.66 7.29 -13.11
N CYS A 37 -15.26 7.77 -11.93
CA CYS A 37 -13.94 7.48 -11.32
C CYS A 37 -14.05 7.10 -9.83
N VAL A 38 -15.02 6.26 -9.46
CA VAL A 38 -15.41 6.02 -8.06
C VAL A 38 -14.24 5.63 -7.15
N CYS A 39 -13.35 4.76 -7.57
CA CYS A 39 -12.25 4.30 -6.71
C CYS A 39 -11.13 5.34 -6.53
N VAL A 40 -10.77 6.07 -7.59
CA VAL A 40 -9.74 7.13 -7.56
C VAL A 40 -10.24 8.35 -6.79
N CYS A 41 -11.51 8.75 -7.02
CA CYS A 41 -12.12 9.88 -6.32
C CYS A 41 -12.26 9.61 -4.82
N VAL A 42 -12.58 8.39 -4.40
CA VAL A 42 -12.66 8.02 -2.97
C VAL A 42 -11.30 8.15 -2.29
N CYS A 43 -10.24 7.57 -2.83
CA CYS A 43 -8.90 7.63 -2.24
C CYS A 43 -8.39 9.08 -2.16
N VAL A 44 -8.57 9.86 -3.23
CA VAL A 44 -8.18 11.28 -3.26
C VAL A 44 -9.05 12.11 -2.32
N GLY A 45 -10.37 11.88 -2.32
CA GLY A 45 -11.31 12.56 -1.43
C GLY A 45 -10.98 12.30 0.04
N MET A 46 -10.67 11.06 0.41
CA MET A 46 -10.28 10.71 1.79
C MET A 46 -8.93 11.32 2.18
N LEU A 47 -7.95 11.32 1.26
CA LEU A 47 -6.67 11.97 1.49
C LEU A 47 -6.82 13.49 1.69
N LEU A 48 -7.65 14.15 0.87
CA LEU A 48 -7.96 15.56 1.02
C LEU A 48 -8.76 15.85 2.30
N ALA A 49 -9.71 14.99 2.66
CA ALA A 49 -10.43 15.11 3.93
C ALA A 49 -9.47 15.02 5.13
N GLY A 50 -8.56 14.06 5.13
CA GLY A 50 -7.51 13.97 6.15
C GLY A 50 -6.64 15.23 6.21
N LEU A 51 -6.24 15.75 5.04
CA LEU A 51 -5.48 17.00 4.94
C LEU A 51 -6.25 18.18 5.56
N VAL A 52 -7.55 18.32 5.28
CA VAL A 52 -8.42 19.35 5.85
C VAL A 52 -8.52 19.20 7.37
N LEU A 53 -8.74 17.98 7.88
CA LEU A 53 -8.82 17.69 9.31
C LEU A 53 -7.55 18.14 10.07
N ARG A 54 -6.39 18.05 9.44
CA ARG A 54 -5.11 18.41 10.07
C ARG A 54 -4.79 19.89 9.98
N ASN A 55 -5.26 20.60 8.95
CA ASN A 55 -4.78 21.94 8.61
C ASN A 55 -5.81 23.06 8.80
N VAL A 56 -7.08 22.74 9.05
CA VAL A 56 -8.10 23.74 9.35
C VAL A 56 -8.21 23.93 10.86
N PRO A 57 -7.87 25.10 11.42
CA PRO A 57 -7.74 25.30 12.87
C PRO A 57 -8.95 24.86 13.68
N TYR A 58 -10.15 25.26 13.26
CA TYR A 58 -11.41 24.91 13.96
C TYR A 58 -11.70 23.40 13.98
N VAL A 59 -11.28 22.69 12.93
CA VAL A 59 -11.46 21.24 12.82
C VAL A 59 -10.40 20.50 13.61
N THR A 60 -9.15 20.98 13.56
CA THR A 60 -8.01 20.40 14.29
C THR A 60 -8.20 20.46 15.80
N GLU A 61 -8.81 21.55 16.31
CA GLU A 61 -9.16 21.68 17.74
C GLU A 61 -10.29 20.75 18.17
N ALA A 62 -11.23 20.45 17.26
CA ALA A 62 -12.36 19.55 17.52
C ALA A 62 -11.98 18.07 17.40
N VAL A 63 -10.98 17.75 16.57
CA VAL A 63 -10.57 16.38 16.23
C VAL A 63 -9.11 16.17 16.61
N HIS A 64 -8.90 15.53 17.76
CA HIS A 64 -7.56 15.15 18.20
C HIS A 64 -7.21 13.76 17.67
N ILE A 65 -6.37 13.68 16.62
CA ILE A 65 -5.89 12.41 16.09
C ILE A 65 -4.59 12.06 16.81
N GLU A 66 -4.63 11.05 17.66
CA GLU A 66 -3.44 10.57 18.35
C GLU A 66 -2.56 9.78 17.38
N GLN A 67 -1.26 10.13 17.32
CA GLN A 67 -0.31 9.57 16.35
C GLN A 67 -0.10 8.05 16.52
N ASN A 68 -0.12 7.55 17.76
CA ASN A 68 0.04 6.11 18.02
C ASN A 68 -1.10 5.30 17.43
N TRP A 69 -2.35 5.75 17.58
CA TRP A 69 -3.52 5.11 16.99
C TRP A 69 -3.51 5.21 15.46
N SER A 70 -3.14 6.37 14.92
CA SER A 70 -2.99 6.58 13.48
C SER A 70 -1.96 5.60 12.89
N ALA A 71 -0.79 5.48 13.52
CA ALA A 71 0.25 4.54 13.10
C ALA A 71 -0.22 3.08 13.20
N ALA A 72 -0.91 2.70 14.29
CA ALA A 72 -1.44 1.35 14.47
C ALA A 72 -2.46 0.99 13.37
N LEU A 73 -3.41 1.87 13.08
CA LEU A 73 -4.42 1.65 12.05
C LEU A 73 -3.81 1.55 10.65
N ARG A 74 -2.80 2.36 10.32
CA ARG A 74 -2.04 2.24 9.05
C ARG A 74 -1.33 0.90 8.94
N ASN A 75 -0.78 0.38 10.02
CA ASN A 75 -0.11 -0.93 10.04
C ASN A 75 -1.10 -2.09 9.90
N ILE A 76 -2.28 -1.99 10.50
CA ILE A 76 -3.37 -2.96 10.30
C ILE A 76 -3.81 -2.94 8.83
N ALA A 77 -4.02 -1.76 8.25
CA ALA A 77 -4.35 -1.62 6.84
C ALA A 77 -3.26 -2.20 5.92
N LEU A 78 -1.98 -2.00 6.25
CA LEU A 78 -0.86 -2.60 5.54
C LEU A 78 -0.91 -4.14 5.63
N ALA A 79 -1.16 -4.72 6.80
CA ALA A 79 -1.32 -6.17 6.97
C ALA A 79 -2.46 -6.71 6.10
N ILE A 80 -3.61 -6.04 6.07
CA ILE A 80 -4.79 -6.44 5.27
C ILE A 80 -4.48 -6.38 3.77
N ILE A 81 -3.84 -5.31 3.27
CA ILE A 81 -3.55 -5.19 1.84
C ILE A 81 -2.50 -6.20 1.38
N LEU A 82 -1.48 -6.50 2.20
CA LEU A 82 -0.50 -7.53 1.89
C LEU A 82 -1.12 -8.93 1.93
N THR A 83 -2.06 -9.18 2.85
CA THR A 83 -2.87 -10.41 2.87
C THR A 83 -3.67 -10.55 1.57
N ARG A 84 -4.34 -9.49 1.14
CA ARG A 84 -5.09 -9.47 -0.13
C ARG A 84 -4.18 -9.70 -1.33
N ALA A 85 -2.99 -9.07 -1.34
CA ALA A 85 -1.99 -9.27 -2.38
C ALA A 85 -1.54 -10.73 -2.46
N GLY A 86 -1.18 -11.35 -1.32
CA GLY A 86 -0.77 -12.75 -1.25
C GLY A 86 -1.84 -13.73 -1.76
N LEU A 87 -3.12 -13.48 -1.42
CA LEU A 87 -4.26 -14.24 -1.96
C LEU A 87 -4.45 -14.04 -3.46
N GLY A 88 -4.14 -12.85 -4.00
CA GLY A 88 -4.26 -12.54 -5.43
C GLY A 88 -3.16 -13.12 -6.31
N LEU A 89 -2.06 -13.62 -5.75
CA LEU A 89 -0.96 -14.16 -6.53
C LEU A 89 -1.33 -15.48 -7.24
N ASP A 90 -0.95 -15.57 -8.53
CA ASP A 90 -1.01 -16.80 -9.32
C ASP A 90 0.35 -17.50 -9.31
N PRO A 91 0.45 -18.72 -8.73
CA PRO A 91 1.72 -19.45 -8.63
C PRO A 91 2.31 -19.79 -10.00
N SER A 92 1.49 -20.05 -11.01
CA SER A 92 1.94 -20.40 -12.36
C SER A 92 2.58 -19.21 -13.06
N ALA A 93 1.94 -18.05 -13.00
CA ALA A 93 2.46 -16.80 -13.54
C ALA A 93 3.75 -16.38 -12.82
N LEU A 94 3.79 -16.49 -11.49
CA LEU A 94 4.96 -16.16 -10.68
C LEU A 94 6.17 -17.05 -11.04
N ARG A 95 5.94 -18.37 -11.20
CA ARG A 95 7.00 -19.32 -11.60
C ARG A 95 7.56 -18.98 -12.99
N ARG A 96 6.68 -18.60 -13.94
CA ARG A 96 7.06 -18.22 -15.30
C ARG A 96 7.82 -16.89 -15.35
N LEU A 97 7.39 -15.90 -14.56
CA LEU A 97 7.89 -14.53 -14.59
C LEU A 97 8.89 -14.18 -13.48
N LYS A 98 9.38 -15.18 -12.73
CA LYS A 98 10.25 -14.98 -11.56
C LYS A 98 11.45 -14.05 -11.80
N ALA A 99 12.15 -14.22 -12.93
CA ALA A 99 13.31 -13.39 -13.26
C ALA A 99 12.92 -11.94 -13.61
N VAL A 100 11.76 -11.74 -14.24
CA VAL A 100 11.24 -10.42 -14.54
C VAL A 100 10.74 -9.75 -13.26
N CYS A 101 10.10 -10.51 -12.36
CA CYS A 101 9.63 -10.06 -11.05
C CYS A 101 10.80 -9.51 -10.21
N VAL A 102 11.90 -10.26 -10.09
CA VAL A 102 13.08 -9.81 -9.33
C VAL A 102 13.73 -8.57 -9.97
N ARG A 103 13.89 -8.56 -11.29
CA ARG A 103 14.47 -7.40 -11.99
C ARG A 103 13.59 -6.15 -11.85
N LEU A 104 12.25 -6.31 -11.90
CA LEU A 104 11.29 -5.24 -11.78
C LEU A 104 11.23 -4.68 -10.34
N ALA A 105 11.44 -5.53 -9.34
CA ALA A 105 11.52 -5.10 -7.94
C ALA A 105 12.84 -4.39 -7.63
N VAL A 106 13.98 -4.99 -8.02
CA VAL A 106 15.30 -4.50 -7.61
C VAL A 106 15.77 -3.31 -8.47
N GLY A 107 15.60 -3.40 -9.80
CA GLY A 107 16.16 -2.41 -10.73
C GLY A 107 15.63 -0.99 -10.50
N PRO A 108 14.32 -0.74 -10.66
CA PRO A 108 13.75 0.59 -10.47
C PRO A 108 13.95 1.14 -9.06
N CYS A 109 13.82 0.31 -8.03
CA CYS A 109 13.98 0.69 -6.63
C CYS A 109 15.40 1.20 -6.35
N THR A 110 16.42 0.42 -6.68
CA THR A 110 17.82 0.77 -6.39
C THR A 110 18.31 1.94 -7.22
N VAL A 111 17.94 2.01 -8.50
CA VAL A 111 18.37 3.11 -9.38
C VAL A 111 17.66 4.41 -9.01
N GLU A 112 16.36 4.39 -8.70
CA GLU A 112 15.65 5.58 -8.21
C GLU A 112 16.25 6.05 -6.89
N ALA A 113 16.45 5.14 -5.90
CA ALA A 113 17.04 5.48 -4.62
C ALA A 113 18.42 6.13 -4.77
N SER A 114 19.27 5.59 -5.61
CA SER A 114 20.61 6.14 -5.88
C SER A 114 20.54 7.49 -6.59
N THR A 115 19.66 7.65 -7.58
CA THR A 115 19.47 8.92 -8.28
C THR A 115 19.00 10.01 -7.34
N VAL A 116 17.99 9.70 -6.50
CA VAL A 116 17.48 10.62 -5.49
C VAL A 116 18.56 10.96 -4.47
N ALA A 117 19.38 10.01 -4.03
CA ALA A 117 20.49 10.25 -3.11
C ALA A 117 21.51 11.23 -3.69
N VAL A 118 21.92 11.03 -4.94
CA VAL A 118 22.84 11.92 -5.66
C VAL A 118 22.23 13.31 -5.80
N MET A 119 21.00 13.39 -6.31
CA MET A 119 20.32 14.67 -6.52
C MET A 119 20.09 15.43 -5.21
N SER A 120 19.69 14.77 -4.14
CA SER A 120 19.46 15.40 -2.84
C SER A 120 20.76 15.90 -2.21
N HIS A 121 21.86 15.20 -2.40
CA HIS A 121 23.17 15.67 -1.96
C HIS A 121 23.57 16.98 -2.65
N PHE A 122 23.47 17.03 -4.00
CA PHE A 122 23.90 18.21 -4.77
C PHE A 122 22.90 19.36 -4.77
N LEU A 123 21.58 19.10 -4.76
CA LEU A 123 20.56 20.15 -4.84
C LEU A 123 20.09 20.65 -3.46
N MET A 124 20.11 19.79 -2.45
CA MET A 124 19.60 20.11 -1.12
C MET A 124 20.70 20.17 -0.07
N GLY A 125 21.94 19.79 -0.42
CA GLY A 125 23.06 19.73 0.54
C GLY A 125 22.91 18.64 1.59
N LEU A 126 22.08 17.60 1.36
CA LEU A 126 21.89 16.54 2.32
C LEU A 126 23.15 15.67 2.44
N PRO A 127 23.52 15.22 3.66
CA PRO A 127 24.54 14.17 3.82
C PRO A 127 24.14 12.92 3.04
N TRP A 128 25.13 12.17 2.51
CA TRP A 128 24.90 10.99 1.68
C TRP A 128 23.92 9.99 2.31
N VAL A 129 24.05 9.69 3.60
CA VAL A 129 23.17 8.76 4.32
C VAL A 129 21.73 9.26 4.31
N TRP A 130 21.50 10.55 4.55
CA TRP A 130 20.18 11.17 4.49
C TRP A 130 19.63 11.21 3.07
N GLY A 131 20.50 11.39 2.07
CA GLY A 131 20.15 11.25 0.66
C GLY A 131 19.62 9.85 0.32
N PHE A 132 20.28 8.80 0.79
CA PHE A 132 19.81 7.43 0.62
C PHE A 132 18.55 7.14 1.43
N ILE A 133 18.40 7.68 2.65
CA ILE A 133 17.15 7.59 3.42
C ILE A 133 16.00 8.15 2.57
N LEU A 134 16.14 9.38 2.04
CA LEU A 134 15.14 9.98 1.15
C LEU A 134 14.92 9.14 -0.11
N GLY A 135 16.00 8.63 -0.71
CA GLY A 135 15.96 7.78 -1.88
C GLY A 135 15.12 6.52 -1.67
N PHE A 136 15.35 5.79 -0.60
CA PHE A 136 14.56 4.59 -0.27
C PHE A 136 13.14 4.92 0.14
N VAL A 137 12.88 6.05 0.80
CA VAL A 137 11.51 6.52 1.06
C VAL A 137 10.76 6.70 -0.25
N LEU A 138 11.38 7.32 -1.26
CA LEU A 138 10.71 7.60 -2.54
C LEU A 138 10.67 6.38 -3.46
N SER A 139 11.58 5.43 -3.34
CA SER A 139 11.71 4.33 -4.30
C SER A 139 10.62 3.28 -4.23
N ALA A 140 9.85 3.18 -3.15
CA ALA A 140 8.78 2.20 -3.02
C ALA A 140 7.56 2.55 -3.92
N VAL A 141 6.97 1.51 -4.54
CA VAL A 141 5.67 1.62 -5.20
C VAL A 141 4.55 1.41 -4.19
N SER A 142 3.36 1.97 -4.39
CA SER A 142 2.28 1.84 -3.41
C SER A 142 1.41 0.59 -3.62
N PRO A 143 1.42 -0.41 -2.70
CA PRO A 143 0.50 -1.54 -2.76
C PRO A 143 -0.96 -1.10 -2.66
N ALA A 144 -1.25 -0.06 -1.89
CA ALA A 144 -2.62 0.43 -1.68
C ALA A 144 -3.28 0.94 -2.98
N VAL A 145 -2.49 1.37 -3.95
CA VAL A 145 -2.97 1.78 -5.27
C VAL A 145 -2.88 0.65 -6.29
N VAL A 146 -1.74 -0.04 -6.33
CA VAL A 146 -1.47 -1.05 -7.36
C VAL A 146 -2.30 -2.31 -7.15
N VAL A 147 -2.35 -2.86 -5.92
CA VAL A 147 -3.01 -4.15 -5.66
C VAL A 147 -4.51 -4.11 -5.98
N PRO A 148 -5.31 -3.15 -5.49
CA PRO A 148 -6.74 -3.09 -5.83
C PRO A 148 -6.96 -2.93 -7.33
N SER A 149 -6.16 -2.09 -7.99
CA SER A 149 -6.25 -1.86 -9.44
C SER A 149 -5.92 -3.11 -10.23
N MET A 150 -4.89 -3.86 -9.83
CA MET A 150 -4.52 -5.12 -10.49
C MET A 150 -5.56 -6.21 -10.28
N LEU A 151 -6.13 -6.32 -9.08
CA LEU A 151 -7.21 -7.28 -8.79
C LEU A 151 -8.48 -6.98 -9.60
N LEU A 152 -8.80 -5.69 -9.79
CA LEU A 152 -9.91 -5.28 -10.64
C LEU A 152 -9.67 -5.65 -12.10
N LEU A 153 -8.49 -5.32 -12.66
CA LEU A 153 -8.11 -5.69 -14.02
C LEU A 153 -8.07 -7.20 -14.23
N GLN A 154 -7.58 -7.95 -13.24
CA GLN A 154 -7.58 -9.41 -13.24
C GLN A 154 -9.00 -9.98 -13.28
N LYS A 155 -9.92 -9.41 -12.48
CA LYS A 155 -11.33 -9.78 -12.46
C LYS A 155 -12.00 -9.52 -13.82
N ASP A 156 -11.65 -8.41 -14.46
CA ASP A 156 -12.20 -8.03 -15.77
C ASP A 156 -11.50 -8.75 -16.94
N GLY A 157 -10.53 -9.64 -16.68
CA GLY A 157 -9.83 -10.47 -17.66
C GLY A 157 -8.70 -9.74 -18.40
N TYR A 158 -8.25 -8.55 -17.93
CA TYR A 158 -7.19 -7.81 -18.60
C TYR A 158 -5.78 -8.26 -18.19
N GLY A 159 -4.98 -8.68 -19.18
CA GLY A 159 -3.58 -9.05 -19.02
C GLY A 159 -3.31 -10.34 -18.22
N VAL A 160 -4.37 -11.12 -17.94
CA VAL A 160 -4.31 -12.35 -17.11
C VAL A 160 -3.47 -13.42 -17.77
N LYS A 161 -3.68 -13.68 -19.07
CA LYS A 161 -2.95 -14.71 -19.84
C LYS A 161 -1.43 -14.52 -19.82
N LYS A 162 -0.96 -13.28 -19.80
CA LYS A 162 0.45 -12.94 -19.68
C LYS A 162 0.92 -12.81 -18.22
N GLY A 163 0.00 -12.86 -17.24
CA GLY A 163 0.29 -12.78 -15.82
C GLY A 163 0.74 -11.38 -15.36
N ILE A 164 0.36 -10.31 -16.09
CA ILE A 164 0.78 -8.93 -15.77
C ILE A 164 0.27 -8.48 -14.40
N PRO A 165 -1.01 -8.69 -14.01
CA PRO A 165 -1.48 -8.32 -12.68
C PRO A 165 -0.70 -9.02 -11.57
N THR A 166 -0.48 -10.34 -11.68
CA THR A 166 0.30 -11.12 -10.72
C THR A 166 1.76 -10.64 -10.63
N LEU A 167 2.38 -10.35 -11.79
CA LEU A 167 3.74 -9.81 -11.84
C LEU A 167 3.84 -8.50 -11.05
N LEU A 168 2.92 -7.57 -11.29
CA LEU A 168 2.94 -6.24 -10.66
C LEU A 168 2.66 -6.32 -9.15
N MET A 169 1.73 -7.17 -8.71
CA MET A 169 1.46 -7.38 -7.28
C MET A 169 2.66 -8.00 -6.57
N ALA A 170 3.26 -9.05 -7.14
CA ALA A 170 4.41 -9.70 -6.54
C ALA A 170 5.66 -8.81 -6.54
N ALA A 171 6.00 -8.21 -7.69
CA ALA A 171 7.17 -7.35 -7.79
C ALA A 171 7.03 -6.10 -6.91
N GLY A 172 5.82 -5.50 -6.80
CA GLY A 172 5.55 -4.37 -5.93
C GLY A 172 5.79 -4.70 -4.46
N SER A 173 5.37 -5.88 -4.02
CA SER A 173 5.62 -6.30 -2.63
C SER A 173 7.12 -6.52 -2.33
N PHE A 174 7.89 -7.04 -3.28
CA PHE A 174 9.35 -7.14 -3.15
C PHE A 174 10.05 -5.78 -3.22
N ASP A 175 9.56 -4.86 -4.05
CA ASP A 175 10.02 -3.47 -4.14
C ASP A 175 9.87 -2.75 -2.78
N ASP A 176 8.70 -2.90 -2.14
CA ASP A 176 8.44 -2.35 -0.80
C ASP A 176 9.40 -2.89 0.26
N ILE A 177 9.64 -4.20 0.26
CA ILE A 177 10.56 -4.83 1.21
C ILE A 177 11.96 -4.28 1.03
N LEU A 178 12.42 -4.17 -0.22
CA LEU A 178 13.73 -3.62 -0.53
C LEU A 178 13.85 -2.16 -0.09
N ALA A 179 12.83 -1.36 -0.34
CA ALA A 179 12.78 0.05 0.06
C ALA A 179 12.78 0.20 1.60
N ILE A 180 11.94 -0.57 2.31
CA ILE A 180 11.88 -0.54 3.78
C ILE A 180 13.21 -1.03 4.38
N THR A 181 13.79 -2.11 3.87
CA THR A 181 15.07 -2.64 4.35
C THR A 181 16.21 -1.66 4.07
N GLY A 182 16.27 -1.06 2.89
CA GLY A 182 17.24 -0.03 2.55
C GLY A 182 17.11 1.21 3.45
N PHE A 183 15.88 1.66 3.68
CA PHE A 183 15.58 2.77 4.58
C PHE A 183 16.03 2.47 6.01
N THR A 184 15.63 1.33 6.59
CA THR A 184 16.00 0.96 7.98
C THR A 184 17.49 0.77 8.13
N THR A 185 18.17 0.22 7.12
CA THR A 185 19.63 0.07 7.09
C THR A 185 20.31 1.43 7.10
N CYS A 186 19.90 2.36 6.22
CA CYS A 186 20.47 3.71 6.17
C CYS A 186 20.16 4.50 7.44
N LEU A 187 18.95 4.34 8.01
CA LEU A 187 18.56 4.97 9.27
C LEU A 187 19.43 4.43 10.43
N GLY A 188 19.69 3.13 10.46
CA GLY A 188 20.60 2.51 11.41
C GLY A 188 22.03 3.05 11.29
N VAL A 189 22.51 3.32 10.05
CA VAL A 189 23.84 3.95 9.83
C VAL A 189 23.85 5.40 10.29
N ALA A 190 22.77 6.15 10.09
CA ALA A 190 22.68 7.57 10.49
C ALA A 190 22.70 7.75 12.02
N PHE A 191 22.06 6.84 12.76
CA PHE A 191 21.89 6.98 14.21
C PHE A 191 22.74 6.03 15.05
N ALA A 192 23.40 5.03 14.43
CA ALA A 192 24.23 4.08 15.15
C ALA A 192 25.69 4.49 15.16
N SER A 193 26.30 4.40 16.34
CA SER A 193 27.77 4.43 16.50
C SER A 193 28.44 3.08 16.12
N GLY A 194 27.68 2.18 15.49
CA GLY A 194 28.11 0.80 15.18
C GLY A 194 28.61 0.58 13.74
N SER A 195 29.20 -0.60 13.49
CA SER A 195 29.73 -1.00 12.19
C SER A 195 28.63 -1.11 11.12
N SER A 196 28.85 -0.53 9.93
CA SER A 196 27.96 -0.62 8.76
C SER A 196 27.68 -2.06 8.33
N TRP A 197 28.61 -2.99 8.58
CA TRP A 197 28.46 -4.43 8.31
C TRP A 197 27.38 -5.09 9.19
N TYR A 198 27.22 -4.65 10.43
CA TYR A 198 26.16 -5.13 11.31
C TYR A 198 24.77 -4.75 10.76
N ASN A 199 24.60 -3.52 10.29
CA ASN A 199 23.33 -3.05 9.72
C ASN A 199 22.97 -3.75 8.41
N LEU A 200 23.96 -4.02 7.56
CA LEU A 200 23.76 -4.81 6.34
C LEU A 200 23.37 -6.25 6.67
N GLY A 201 24.08 -6.89 7.61
CA GLY A 201 23.75 -8.25 8.08
C GLY A 201 22.34 -8.33 8.66
N ARG A 202 21.90 -7.29 9.40
CA ARG A 202 20.55 -7.17 9.92
C ARG A 202 19.50 -7.12 8.81
N GLY A 203 19.73 -6.35 7.73
CA GLY A 203 18.83 -6.32 6.58
C GLY A 203 18.67 -7.70 5.91
N VAL A 204 19.76 -8.44 5.74
CA VAL A 204 19.72 -9.83 5.21
C VAL A 204 18.93 -10.76 6.15
N LEU A 205 19.14 -10.65 7.47
CA LEU A 205 18.38 -11.40 8.47
C LEU A 205 16.89 -11.05 8.46
N GLU A 206 16.55 -9.79 8.20
CA GLU A 206 15.17 -9.32 8.11
C GLU A 206 14.44 -9.98 6.93
N VAL A 207 15.05 -10.00 5.76
CA VAL A 207 14.51 -10.65 4.56
C VAL A 207 14.46 -12.17 4.74
N GLY A 208 15.55 -12.80 5.18
CA GLY A 208 15.65 -14.25 5.38
C GLY A 208 14.70 -14.73 6.47
N GLY A 209 14.72 -14.08 7.63
CA GLY A 209 13.88 -14.40 8.78
C GLY A 209 12.39 -14.23 8.47
N GLY A 210 12.00 -13.10 7.84
CA GLY A 210 10.62 -12.86 7.42
C GLY A 210 10.12 -13.93 6.45
N THR A 211 10.95 -14.33 5.48
CA THR A 211 10.62 -15.39 4.52
C THR A 211 10.46 -16.74 5.22
N ILE A 212 11.40 -17.15 6.05
CA ILE A 212 11.37 -18.46 6.74
C ILE A 212 10.18 -18.56 7.67
N ILE A 213 9.93 -17.54 8.51
CA ILE A 213 8.78 -17.50 9.41
C ILE A 213 7.48 -17.50 8.60
N GLY A 214 7.43 -16.74 7.50
CA GLY A 214 6.28 -16.72 6.60
C GLY A 214 5.98 -18.10 5.99
N ILE A 215 6.99 -18.84 5.57
CA ILE A 215 6.83 -20.21 5.08
C ILE A 215 6.30 -21.13 6.18
N ILE A 216 6.87 -21.09 7.38
CA ILE A 216 6.45 -21.93 8.52
C ILE A 216 4.97 -21.66 8.87
N LEU A 217 4.62 -20.39 9.05
CA LEU A 217 3.25 -19.99 9.36
C LEU A 217 2.28 -20.30 8.20
N GLY A 218 2.74 -20.15 6.96
CA GLY A 218 1.96 -20.50 5.77
C GLY A 218 1.64 -22.01 5.69
N PHE A 219 2.63 -22.85 5.97
CA PHE A 219 2.40 -24.30 6.08
C PHE A 219 1.47 -24.63 7.26
N PHE A 220 1.60 -23.96 8.39
CA PHE A 220 0.66 -24.12 9.51
C PHE A 220 -0.77 -23.82 9.05
N LEU A 221 -1.02 -22.68 8.40
CA LEU A 221 -2.34 -22.29 7.89
C LEU A 221 -2.84 -23.15 6.73
N HIS A 222 -1.95 -23.81 6.00
CA HIS A 222 -2.31 -24.75 4.95
C HIS A 222 -3.04 -25.98 5.51
N PHE A 223 -2.57 -26.49 6.66
CA PHE A 223 -3.14 -27.68 7.31
C PHE A 223 -4.22 -27.36 8.35
N PHE A 224 -4.19 -26.14 8.91
CA PHE A 224 -5.08 -25.70 9.97
C PHE A 224 -5.96 -24.53 9.49
N PRO A 225 -7.28 -24.46 9.86
CA PRO A 225 -8.09 -25.49 10.52
C PRO A 225 -8.47 -26.62 9.56
N SER A 226 -8.75 -27.80 10.13
CA SER A 226 -9.33 -28.94 9.39
C SER A 226 -10.70 -28.57 8.81
N ARG A 227 -11.15 -29.33 7.80
CA ARG A 227 -12.37 -29.06 7.01
C ARG A 227 -13.66 -29.27 7.81
N ASP A 228 -13.90 -28.43 8.81
CA ASP A 228 -15.14 -28.36 9.57
C ASP A 228 -16.07 -27.25 9.03
N GLN A 229 -17.26 -27.15 9.63
CA GLN A 229 -18.19 -26.04 9.38
C GLN A 229 -17.49 -24.72 9.66
N ASP A 230 -17.74 -23.69 8.85
CA ASP A 230 -17.15 -22.34 8.94
C ASP A 230 -15.63 -22.21 8.63
N VAL A 231 -15.07 -23.12 7.84
CA VAL A 231 -13.66 -23.11 7.43
C VAL A 231 -13.22 -21.75 6.88
N VAL A 232 -14.05 -21.11 6.07
CA VAL A 232 -13.76 -19.80 5.44
C VAL A 232 -13.56 -18.71 6.49
N LEU A 233 -14.46 -18.64 7.49
CA LEU A 233 -14.38 -17.63 8.55
C LEU A 233 -13.16 -17.87 9.43
N ARG A 234 -12.92 -19.12 9.85
CA ARG A 234 -11.76 -19.48 10.68
C ARG A 234 -10.44 -19.19 9.97
N ARG A 235 -10.30 -19.59 8.70
CA ARG A 235 -9.11 -19.30 7.88
C ARG A 235 -8.90 -17.81 7.71
N SER A 236 -9.95 -17.04 7.42
CA SER A 236 -9.87 -15.59 7.29
C SER A 236 -9.44 -14.93 8.59
N ALA A 237 -10.01 -15.34 9.73
CA ALA A 237 -9.66 -14.80 11.04
C ALA A 237 -8.21 -15.13 11.44
N MET A 238 -7.78 -16.37 11.27
CA MET A 238 -6.40 -16.78 11.55
C MET A 238 -5.40 -16.07 10.63
N LEU A 239 -5.73 -15.96 9.35
CA LEU A 239 -4.90 -15.28 8.37
C LEU A 239 -4.70 -13.81 8.71
N LEU A 240 -5.81 -13.08 8.98
CA LEU A 240 -5.75 -11.68 9.36
C LEU A 240 -5.07 -11.48 10.72
N GLY A 241 -5.38 -12.33 11.71
CA GLY A 241 -4.77 -12.26 13.03
C GLY A 241 -3.26 -12.48 12.98
N LEU A 242 -2.79 -13.51 12.27
CA LEU A 242 -1.36 -13.76 12.10
C LEU A 242 -0.67 -12.70 11.25
N SER A 243 -1.34 -12.13 10.26
CA SER A 243 -0.79 -11.03 9.45
C SER A 243 -0.56 -9.77 10.31
N VAL A 244 -1.56 -9.40 11.12
CA VAL A 244 -1.41 -8.29 12.07
C VAL A 244 -0.32 -8.61 13.09
N PHE A 245 -0.32 -9.81 13.66
CA PHE A 245 0.72 -10.25 14.59
C PHE A 245 2.12 -10.19 13.98
N ALA A 246 2.30 -10.63 12.71
CA ALA A 246 3.58 -10.58 12.03
C ALA A 246 4.08 -9.14 11.85
N VAL A 247 3.19 -8.21 11.44
CA VAL A 247 3.55 -6.80 11.23
C VAL A 247 3.91 -6.10 12.54
N PHE A 248 3.13 -6.30 13.61
CA PHE A 248 3.44 -5.68 14.90
C PHE A 248 4.58 -6.39 15.63
N GLY A 249 4.60 -7.72 15.65
CA GLY A 249 5.64 -8.52 16.31
C GLY A 249 7.01 -8.27 15.71
N SER A 250 7.14 -8.16 14.40
CA SER A 250 8.41 -7.82 13.75
C SER A 250 8.97 -6.47 14.20
N ARG A 251 8.10 -5.47 14.41
CA ARG A 251 8.51 -4.15 14.93
C ARG A 251 8.99 -4.22 16.37
N VAL A 252 8.28 -4.98 17.23
CA VAL A 252 8.69 -5.18 18.64
C VAL A 252 10.05 -5.87 18.73
N VAL A 253 10.31 -6.85 17.87
CA VAL A 253 11.60 -7.55 17.80
C VAL A 253 12.69 -6.68 17.14
N GLY A 254 12.30 -5.55 16.52
CA GLY A 254 13.23 -4.63 15.88
C GLY A 254 13.55 -4.95 14.42
N PHE A 255 12.72 -5.74 13.73
CA PHE A 255 12.82 -6.08 12.30
C PHE A 255 11.57 -5.64 11.52
N PRO A 256 11.33 -4.33 11.38
CA PRO A 256 10.06 -3.80 10.88
C PRO A 256 9.70 -4.22 9.44
N GLY A 257 10.68 -4.46 8.57
CA GLY A 257 10.44 -4.92 7.19
C GLY A 257 10.07 -6.41 7.12
N ALA A 258 10.54 -7.23 8.07
CA ALA A 258 10.28 -8.67 8.09
C ALA A 258 8.78 -9.02 8.17
N GLY A 259 7.98 -8.20 8.88
CA GLY A 259 6.56 -8.48 9.09
C GLY A 259 5.72 -8.43 7.81
N GLY A 260 5.99 -7.46 6.96
CA GLY A 260 5.33 -7.35 5.66
C GLY A 260 5.64 -8.55 4.75
N LEU A 261 6.92 -8.92 4.65
CA LEU A 261 7.35 -10.09 3.87
C LEU A 261 6.79 -11.38 4.45
N CYS A 262 6.86 -11.55 5.77
CA CYS A 262 6.28 -12.70 6.47
C CYS A 262 4.79 -12.85 6.13
N THR A 263 4.01 -11.77 6.19
CA THR A 263 2.59 -11.76 5.83
C THR A 263 2.37 -12.21 4.39
N LEU A 264 3.07 -11.62 3.42
CA LEU A 264 2.92 -11.97 2.01
C LEU A 264 3.22 -13.43 1.73
N VAL A 265 4.38 -13.92 2.23
CA VAL A 265 4.84 -15.30 2.03
C VAL A 265 3.92 -16.28 2.74
N MET A 266 3.53 -16.01 3.98
CA MET A 266 2.60 -16.82 4.76
C MET A 266 1.28 -17.02 4.01
N VAL A 267 0.68 -15.94 3.54
CA VAL A 267 -0.60 -15.96 2.82
C VAL A 267 -0.49 -16.70 1.50
N PHE A 268 0.59 -16.45 0.75
CA PHE A 268 0.84 -17.14 -0.51
C PHE A 268 0.97 -18.65 -0.31
N VAL A 269 1.80 -19.08 0.65
CA VAL A 269 2.02 -20.51 0.95
C VAL A 269 0.73 -21.17 1.44
N ALA A 270 -0.03 -20.52 2.34
CA ALA A 270 -1.32 -21.02 2.80
C ALA A 270 -2.31 -21.20 1.64
N ALA A 271 -2.40 -20.22 0.75
CA ALA A 271 -3.32 -20.23 -0.39
C ALA A 271 -3.03 -21.31 -1.44
N LEU A 272 -1.79 -21.82 -1.52
CA LEU A 272 -1.41 -22.90 -2.46
C LEU A 272 -2.23 -24.17 -2.25
N GLY A 273 -2.66 -24.47 -1.02
CA GLY A 273 -3.40 -25.69 -0.71
C GLY A 273 -4.89 -25.53 -0.56
N TRP A 274 -5.44 -24.31 -0.65
CA TRP A 274 -6.86 -24.09 -0.37
C TRP A 274 -7.77 -24.30 -1.57
N GLY A 275 -7.26 -24.42 -2.78
CA GLY A 275 -8.02 -24.69 -4.00
C GLY A 275 -9.24 -23.77 -4.16
N THR A 276 -10.44 -24.33 -4.19
CA THR A 276 -11.71 -23.60 -4.33
C THR A 276 -12.06 -22.69 -3.16
N GLU A 277 -11.53 -22.96 -1.96
CA GLU A 277 -11.81 -22.17 -0.76
C GLU A 277 -11.04 -20.84 -0.72
N LYS A 278 -10.01 -20.68 -1.56
CA LYS A 278 -9.24 -19.44 -1.70
C LYS A 278 -10.12 -18.22 -2.04
N GLY A 279 -11.10 -18.42 -2.96
CA GLY A 279 -12.02 -17.37 -3.40
C GLY A 279 -12.87 -16.78 -2.27
N PRO A 280 -13.62 -17.60 -1.54
CA PRO A 280 -14.39 -17.14 -0.38
C PRO A 280 -13.57 -16.44 0.70
N VAL A 281 -12.37 -16.94 1.01
CA VAL A 281 -11.45 -16.27 1.96
C VAL A 281 -11.01 -14.91 1.43
N ALA A 282 -10.66 -14.82 0.15
CA ALA A 282 -10.29 -13.55 -0.49
C ALA A 282 -11.43 -12.53 -0.48
N ALA A 283 -12.70 -12.98 -0.60
CA ALA A 283 -13.87 -12.11 -0.50
C ALA A 283 -14.06 -11.54 0.91
N VAL A 284 -13.82 -12.35 1.96
CA VAL A 284 -13.86 -11.85 3.36
C VAL A 284 -12.78 -10.81 3.60
N VAL A 285 -11.52 -11.09 3.21
CA VAL A 285 -10.41 -10.14 3.34
C VAL A 285 -10.67 -8.87 2.51
N GLY A 286 -11.31 -9.00 1.34
CA GLY A 286 -11.74 -7.88 0.52
C GLY A 286 -12.68 -6.92 1.26
N ARG A 287 -13.68 -7.44 1.99
CA ARG A 287 -14.59 -6.62 2.81
C ARG A 287 -13.86 -5.85 3.93
N PHE A 288 -12.88 -6.47 4.57
CA PHE A 288 -12.04 -5.74 5.53
C PHE A 288 -11.26 -4.61 4.84
N TRP A 289 -10.74 -4.86 3.63
CA TRP A 289 -10.05 -3.82 2.87
C TRP A 289 -10.96 -2.66 2.51
N ASP A 290 -12.21 -2.90 2.14
CA ASP A 290 -13.18 -1.85 1.79
C ASP A 290 -13.44 -0.87 2.96
N ILE A 291 -13.30 -1.36 4.22
CA ILE A 291 -13.36 -0.53 5.43
C ILE A 291 -12.04 0.19 5.69
N PHE A 292 -10.91 -0.52 5.58
CA PHE A 292 -9.60 0.03 5.96
C PHE A 292 -8.97 0.92 4.88
N GLN A 293 -9.35 0.76 3.61
CA GLN A 293 -8.83 1.59 2.51
C GLN A 293 -9.12 3.09 2.71
N PRO A 294 -10.39 3.53 2.88
CA PRO A 294 -10.68 4.94 3.11
C PRO A 294 -10.03 5.46 4.40
N LEU A 295 -10.05 4.67 5.47
CA LEU A 295 -9.39 5.02 6.73
C LEU A 295 -7.89 5.26 6.53
N LEU A 296 -7.19 4.38 5.80
CA LEU A 296 -5.77 4.50 5.50
C LEU A 296 -5.46 5.81 4.76
N PHE A 297 -6.20 6.13 3.69
CA PHE A 297 -5.97 7.36 2.93
C PHE A 297 -6.31 8.62 3.75
N GLY A 298 -7.35 8.58 4.57
CA GLY A 298 -7.69 9.66 5.49
C GLY A 298 -6.59 9.91 6.52
N LEU A 299 -6.05 8.84 7.12
CA LEU A 299 -4.95 8.94 8.08
C LEU A 299 -3.64 9.40 7.42
N ILE A 300 -3.35 8.97 6.18
CA ILE A 300 -2.20 9.51 5.43
C ILE A 300 -2.35 11.01 5.21
N GLY A 301 -3.54 11.47 4.81
CA GLY A 301 -3.83 12.89 4.66
C GLY A 301 -3.67 13.68 5.97
N ALA A 302 -4.11 13.11 7.07
CA ALA A 302 -4.02 13.72 8.41
C ALA A 302 -2.60 13.81 8.98
N GLU A 303 -1.63 13.08 8.43
CA GLU A 303 -0.20 13.27 8.78
C GLU A 303 0.41 14.52 8.11
N ILE A 304 -0.26 15.06 7.10
CA ILE A 304 0.28 16.16 6.30
C ILE A 304 -0.04 17.50 6.96
N THR A 305 0.97 18.16 7.50
CA THR A 305 0.85 19.52 8.04
C THR A 305 1.39 20.53 7.02
N VAL A 306 0.48 21.32 6.40
CA VAL A 306 0.85 22.28 5.33
C VAL A 306 1.81 23.36 5.84
N SER A 307 1.68 23.77 7.10
CA SER A 307 2.57 24.78 7.72
C SER A 307 4.03 24.32 7.87
N THR A 308 4.28 23.02 7.84
CA THR A 308 5.65 22.46 7.89
C THR A 308 6.28 22.32 6.51
N LEU A 309 5.50 22.52 5.43
CA LEU A 309 6.02 22.51 4.07
C LEU A 309 6.87 23.75 3.83
N ASN A 310 8.17 23.56 3.61
CA ASN A 310 9.12 24.63 3.41
C ASN A 310 8.90 25.30 2.04
N PRO A 311 8.85 26.66 1.91
CA PRO A 311 8.62 27.33 0.63
C PRO A 311 9.71 27.10 -0.44
N ASN A 312 10.90 26.63 -0.08
CA ASN A 312 11.95 26.23 -1.03
C ASN A 312 11.64 24.90 -1.75
N THR A 313 10.39 24.74 -2.16
CA THR A 313 9.82 23.48 -2.64
C THR A 313 10.22 23.15 -4.07
N VAL A 314 10.67 24.14 -4.87
CA VAL A 314 10.96 23.96 -6.31
C VAL A 314 12.07 22.92 -6.54
N GLY A 315 13.16 22.99 -5.79
CA GLY A 315 14.24 22.00 -5.88
C GLY A 315 13.80 20.58 -5.48
N LYS A 316 12.86 20.49 -4.52
CA LYS A 316 12.30 19.23 -4.04
C LYS A 316 11.38 18.59 -5.08
N TYR A 317 10.59 19.38 -5.81
CA TYR A 317 9.79 18.91 -6.94
C TYR A 317 10.64 18.40 -8.10
N THR A 318 11.72 19.12 -8.44
CA THR A 318 12.65 18.71 -9.50
C THR A 318 13.26 17.36 -9.18
N LEU A 319 13.69 17.12 -7.93
CA LEU A 319 14.22 15.85 -7.47
C LEU A 319 13.19 14.72 -7.62
N LEU A 320 11.94 14.97 -7.22
CA LEU A 320 10.86 13.98 -7.35
C LEU A 320 10.59 13.64 -8.83
N LEU A 321 10.49 14.64 -9.70
CA LEU A 321 10.21 14.44 -11.13
C LEU A 321 11.35 13.69 -11.83
N VAL A 322 12.61 14.03 -11.54
CA VAL A 322 13.76 13.33 -12.11
C VAL A 322 13.82 11.89 -11.59
N GLY A 323 13.64 11.66 -10.29
CA GLY A 323 13.57 10.31 -9.72
C GLY A 323 12.48 9.46 -10.40
N LEU A 324 11.29 10.04 -10.57
CA LEU A 324 10.16 9.38 -11.23
C LEU A 324 10.43 9.07 -12.72
N LEU A 325 11.03 10.00 -13.44
CA LEU A 325 11.43 9.80 -14.83
C LEU A 325 12.42 8.66 -14.97
N VAL A 326 13.46 8.66 -14.12
CA VAL A 326 14.47 7.59 -14.08
C VAL A 326 13.81 6.25 -13.75
N ARG A 327 12.90 6.20 -12.76
CA ARG A 327 12.13 5.01 -12.44
C ARG A 327 11.37 4.46 -13.65
N VAL A 328 10.63 5.32 -14.38
CA VAL A 328 9.88 4.90 -15.58
C VAL A 328 10.83 4.35 -16.65
N LEU A 329 11.96 5.02 -16.93
CA LEU A 329 12.94 4.57 -17.91
C LEU A 329 13.59 3.22 -17.53
N VAL A 330 13.95 3.05 -16.27
CA VAL A 330 14.51 1.78 -15.77
C VAL A 330 13.47 0.67 -15.82
N THR A 331 12.21 0.96 -15.43
CA THR A 331 11.11 0.00 -15.53
C THR A 331 10.92 -0.48 -16.97
N LEU A 332 10.87 0.44 -17.93
CA LEU A 332 10.79 0.11 -19.35
C LEU A 332 11.97 -0.76 -19.79
N SER A 333 13.21 -0.40 -19.39
CA SER A 333 14.42 -1.15 -19.73
C SER A 333 14.41 -2.57 -19.19
N VAL A 334 13.99 -2.75 -17.95
CA VAL A 334 13.92 -4.06 -17.27
C VAL A 334 12.92 -5.01 -17.93
N VAL A 335 11.81 -4.49 -18.45
CA VAL A 335 10.76 -5.29 -19.11
C VAL A 335 10.95 -5.42 -20.63
N LEU A 336 12.01 -4.84 -21.22
CA LEU A 336 12.24 -4.89 -22.69
C LEU A 336 12.27 -6.33 -23.22
N PHE A 337 12.95 -7.24 -22.52
CA PHE A 337 13.14 -8.63 -22.95
C PHE A 337 12.21 -9.63 -22.25
N ALA A 338 11.10 -9.14 -21.69
CA ALA A 338 10.15 -9.99 -20.93
C ALA A 338 9.04 -10.62 -21.79
N GLY A 339 9.08 -10.45 -23.11
CA GLY A 339 8.04 -10.99 -24.01
C GLY A 339 6.74 -10.21 -24.05
N PHE A 340 6.70 -9.03 -23.43
CA PHE A 340 5.54 -8.14 -23.47
C PHE A 340 5.51 -7.25 -24.72
N THR A 341 4.32 -6.90 -25.21
CA THR A 341 4.14 -5.90 -26.27
C THR A 341 4.51 -4.50 -25.77
N LEU A 342 4.77 -3.57 -26.68
CA LEU A 342 5.08 -2.18 -26.29
C LEU A 342 3.99 -1.54 -25.43
N ARG A 343 2.71 -1.80 -25.74
CA ARG A 343 1.56 -1.31 -24.98
C ARG A 343 1.58 -1.83 -23.55
N GLU A 344 1.84 -3.12 -23.36
CA GLU A 344 1.94 -3.75 -22.05
C GLU A 344 3.14 -3.24 -21.24
N LYS A 345 4.28 -2.99 -21.91
CA LYS A 345 5.46 -2.39 -21.26
C LYS A 345 5.17 -0.97 -20.75
N LEU A 346 4.47 -0.17 -21.56
CA LEU A 346 4.03 1.18 -21.17
C LEU A 346 3.05 1.11 -19.99
N PHE A 347 2.14 0.13 -19.98
CA PHE A 347 1.24 -0.09 -18.86
C PHE A 347 2.00 -0.45 -17.57
N ILE A 348 2.97 -1.38 -17.66
CA ILE A 348 3.79 -1.78 -16.51
C ILE A 348 4.56 -0.57 -15.95
N ALA A 349 5.16 0.25 -16.82
CA ALA A 349 5.87 1.46 -16.39
C ALA A 349 4.95 2.49 -15.73
N LEU A 350 3.73 2.66 -16.25
CA LEU A 350 2.72 3.54 -15.67
C LEU A 350 2.24 3.02 -14.30
N ALA A 351 2.02 1.70 -14.19
CA ALA A 351 1.62 1.07 -12.93
C ALA A 351 2.73 1.11 -11.85
N TRP A 352 3.96 1.45 -12.20
CA TRP A 352 5.11 1.58 -11.29
C TRP A 352 5.30 3.01 -10.75
N ILE A 353 4.42 3.95 -11.11
CA ILE A 353 4.49 5.38 -10.70
C ILE A 353 3.92 5.62 -9.29
N PRO A 354 2.78 5.01 -8.84
CA PRO A 354 2.07 5.43 -7.64
C PRO A 354 2.90 5.24 -6.37
N LYS A 355 2.91 6.27 -5.51
CA LYS A 355 3.58 6.28 -4.21
C LYS A 355 2.57 6.72 -3.15
N ALA A 356 2.42 5.98 -2.04
CA ALA A 356 1.52 6.36 -0.96
C ALA A 356 1.88 5.73 0.40
N THR A 357 1.56 4.43 0.61
CA THR A 357 1.56 3.78 1.94
C THR A 357 2.93 3.69 2.58
N VAL A 358 3.93 3.28 1.82
CA VAL A 358 5.30 3.11 2.34
C VAL A 358 5.90 4.48 2.65
N GLN A 359 5.71 5.48 1.78
CA GLN A 359 6.16 6.86 1.99
C GLN A 359 5.59 7.45 3.27
N ALA A 360 4.28 7.25 3.52
CA ALA A 360 3.64 7.73 4.74
C ALA A 360 4.17 7.02 5.99
N ALA A 361 4.34 5.70 5.92
CA ALA A 361 4.77 4.89 7.06
C ALA A 361 6.23 5.16 7.46
N ILE A 362 7.16 5.18 6.48
CA ILE A 362 8.59 5.32 6.78
C ILE A 362 9.05 6.78 6.82
N GLY A 363 8.37 7.69 6.10
CA GLY A 363 8.66 9.13 6.17
C GLY A 363 8.41 9.71 7.55
N SER A 364 7.30 9.34 8.21
CA SER A 364 7.03 9.73 9.59
C SER A 364 8.01 9.11 10.58
N THR A 365 8.43 7.86 10.38
CA THR A 365 9.43 7.19 11.23
C THR A 365 10.77 7.92 11.22
N ALA A 366 11.21 8.45 10.07
CA ALA A 366 12.42 9.27 9.99
C ALA A 366 12.33 10.51 10.89
N LEU A 367 11.16 11.16 10.91
CA LEU A 367 10.93 12.35 11.76
C LEU A 367 10.93 11.99 13.25
N ASP A 368 10.27 10.88 13.62
CA ASP A 368 10.18 10.45 15.02
C ASP A 368 11.55 10.12 15.62
N MET A 369 12.45 9.56 14.81
CA MET A 369 13.82 9.21 15.25
C MET A 369 14.78 10.39 15.23
N ALA A 370 14.56 11.38 14.37
CA ALA A 370 15.46 12.52 14.16
C ALA A 370 15.15 13.72 15.04
N ARG A 371 14.75 13.53 16.31
CA ARG A 371 14.41 14.62 17.24
C ARG A 371 15.52 15.68 17.40
N VAL A 372 16.78 15.30 17.19
CA VAL A 372 17.96 16.19 17.28
C VAL A 372 18.29 16.83 15.92
N GLU A 373 18.15 16.11 14.81
CA GLU A 373 18.41 16.59 13.44
C GLU A 373 17.08 16.84 12.68
N GLY A 374 16.10 17.42 13.37
CA GLY A 374 14.71 17.53 12.90
C GLY A 374 14.51 18.26 11.57
N TYR A 375 15.46 19.07 11.10
CA TYR A 375 15.37 19.75 9.81
C TYR A 375 15.58 18.80 8.62
N LEU A 376 16.51 17.86 8.71
CA LEU A 376 16.77 16.85 7.67
C LEU A 376 15.57 15.90 7.51
N ALA A 377 15.03 15.43 8.63
CA ALA A 377 13.87 14.56 8.64
C ALA A 377 12.59 15.26 8.14
N ARG A 378 12.41 16.56 8.40
CA ARG A 378 11.30 17.34 7.83
C ARG A 378 11.40 17.45 6.31
N ASP A 379 12.60 17.55 5.77
CA ASP A 379 12.81 17.56 4.31
C ASP A 379 12.44 16.22 3.70
N VAL A 380 12.83 15.10 4.31
CA VAL A 380 12.44 13.76 3.89
C VAL A 380 10.92 13.60 3.92
N LEU A 381 10.27 13.96 5.02
CA LEU A 381 8.81 13.89 5.15
C LEU A 381 8.12 14.78 4.11
N THR A 382 8.59 16.02 3.91
CA THR A 382 8.00 16.95 2.94
C THR A 382 8.02 16.38 1.53
N VAL A 383 9.15 15.83 1.08
CA VAL A 383 9.24 15.22 -0.26
C VAL A 383 8.40 13.97 -0.36
N ALA A 384 8.34 13.13 0.68
CA ALA A 384 7.47 11.96 0.73
C ALA A 384 5.98 12.33 0.57
N VAL A 385 5.55 13.36 1.29
CA VAL A 385 4.18 13.89 1.20
C VAL A 385 3.87 14.43 -0.18
N LEU A 386 4.76 15.22 -0.78
CA LEU A 386 4.61 15.73 -2.15
C LEU A 386 4.51 14.57 -3.16
N ALA A 387 5.32 13.54 -2.97
CA ALA A 387 5.26 12.33 -3.79
C ALA A 387 3.89 11.66 -3.71
N ILE A 388 3.33 11.49 -2.51
CA ILE A 388 1.99 10.91 -2.30
C ILE A 388 0.92 11.75 -3.01
N LEU A 389 0.88 13.05 -2.71
CA LEU A 389 -0.15 13.96 -3.24
C LEU A 389 -0.16 14.02 -4.77
N THR A 390 1.01 13.93 -5.39
CA THR A 390 1.12 14.01 -6.85
C THR A 390 0.95 12.67 -7.53
N THR A 391 1.59 11.61 -7.02
CA THR A 391 1.69 10.34 -7.77
C THR A 391 0.58 9.35 -7.45
N ALA A 392 -0.01 9.35 -6.26
CA ALA A 392 -1.07 8.42 -5.92
C ALA A 392 -2.34 8.66 -6.77
N PRO A 393 -2.87 9.90 -6.89
CA PRO A 393 -4.01 10.18 -7.74
C PRO A 393 -3.73 9.93 -9.22
N VAL A 394 -2.59 10.46 -9.70
CA VAL A 394 -2.19 10.33 -11.12
C VAL A 394 -1.98 8.86 -11.49
N GLY A 395 -1.32 8.10 -10.62
CA GLY A 395 -1.08 6.69 -10.84
C GLY A 395 -2.35 5.85 -10.82
N ALA A 396 -3.24 6.06 -9.85
CA ALA A 396 -4.52 5.37 -9.77
C ALA A 396 -5.39 5.64 -11.00
N LEU A 397 -5.52 6.92 -11.41
CA LEU A 397 -6.23 7.31 -12.62
C LEU A 397 -5.57 6.72 -13.87
N GLY A 398 -4.24 6.80 -13.95
CA GLY A 398 -3.46 6.27 -15.07
C GLY A 398 -3.67 4.77 -15.25
N ILE A 399 -3.59 3.98 -14.18
CA ILE A 399 -3.83 2.54 -14.23
C ILE A 399 -5.26 2.23 -14.66
N GLY A 400 -6.26 2.91 -14.08
CA GLY A 400 -7.67 2.69 -14.39
C GLY A 400 -8.02 2.99 -15.84
N LEU A 401 -7.47 4.08 -16.41
CA LEU A 401 -7.73 4.47 -17.80
C LEU A 401 -6.88 3.69 -18.81
N ALA A 402 -5.64 3.38 -18.47
CA ALA A 402 -4.71 2.72 -19.38
C ALA A 402 -4.90 1.19 -19.40
N GLY A 403 -5.34 0.58 -18.31
CA GLY A 403 -5.52 -0.88 -18.22
C GLY A 403 -6.37 -1.43 -19.36
N PRO A 404 -7.63 -1.01 -19.51
CA PRO A 404 -8.50 -1.49 -20.59
C PRO A 404 -8.03 -1.16 -22.01
N ARG A 405 -7.15 -0.13 -22.18
CA ARG A 405 -6.66 0.32 -23.49
C ARG A 405 -5.35 -0.33 -23.92
N LEU A 406 -4.50 -0.65 -22.96
CA LEU A 406 -3.14 -1.14 -23.22
C LEU A 406 -2.97 -2.63 -23.00
N LEU A 407 -3.83 -3.25 -22.17
CA LEU A 407 -3.82 -4.68 -21.91
C LEU A 407 -4.80 -5.42 -22.81
N THR A 408 -4.45 -6.64 -23.18
CA THR A 408 -5.34 -7.54 -23.91
C THR A 408 -6.38 -8.13 -22.96
N ARG A 409 -7.64 -8.18 -23.36
CA ARG A 409 -8.70 -8.83 -22.61
C ARG A 409 -8.83 -10.29 -23.08
N ASP A 410 -8.89 -11.22 -22.13
CA ASP A 410 -9.12 -12.63 -22.37
C ASP A 410 -10.57 -13.00 -22.01
N PRO A 411 -11.42 -13.38 -22.98
CA PRO A 411 -12.85 -13.62 -22.74
C PRO A 411 -13.16 -14.93 -21.99
N GLU A 412 -12.23 -15.89 -21.93
CA GLU A 412 -12.49 -17.23 -21.40
C GLU A 412 -12.69 -17.31 -19.87
N ASP A 413 -12.15 -16.35 -19.10
CA ASP A 413 -12.29 -16.36 -17.64
C ASP A 413 -13.57 -15.68 -17.12
N THR A 414 -14.40 -15.15 -18.01
CA THR A 414 -15.63 -14.42 -17.64
C THR A 414 -16.71 -15.34 -17.04
N HIS A 415 -16.73 -16.62 -17.36
CA HIS A 415 -17.76 -17.56 -16.88
C HIS A 415 -17.60 -17.95 -15.40
N GLN A 416 -16.37 -18.05 -14.86
CA GLN A 416 -16.17 -18.29 -13.43
C GLN A 416 -16.39 -17.03 -12.57
N THR A 417 -16.27 -15.86 -13.18
CA THR A 417 -16.39 -14.57 -12.48
C THR A 417 -17.84 -14.11 -12.37
N THR A 418 -18.71 -14.51 -13.30
CA THR A 418 -20.13 -14.12 -13.29
C THR A 418 -20.86 -14.69 -12.05
N ASP A 419 -20.54 -15.91 -11.63
CA ASP A 419 -21.15 -16.54 -10.45
C ASP A 419 -20.68 -15.86 -9.13
N LEU A 420 -19.42 -15.43 -9.05
CA LEU A 420 -18.89 -14.67 -7.92
C LEU A 420 -19.41 -13.22 -7.88
N LEU A 421 -19.65 -12.61 -9.05
CA LEU A 421 -20.25 -11.28 -9.16
C LEU A 421 -21.70 -11.26 -8.72
N THR A 422 -22.48 -12.23 -9.13
CA THR A 422 -23.88 -12.37 -8.73
C THR A 422 -23.98 -12.53 -7.21
N PHE A 423 -23.08 -13.29 -6.60
CA PHE A 423 -23.02 -13.49 -5.14
C PHE A 423 -22.55 -12.22 -4.40
N ALA A 424 -21.56 -11.48 -4.93
CA ALA A 424 -21.07 -10.24 -4.31
C ALA A 424 -22.07 -9.07 -4.45
N MET A 425 -22.80 -8.99 -5.57
CA MET A 425 -23.81 -7.95 -5.79
C MET A 425 -25.08 -8.20 -4.97
N THR A 426 -25.48 -9.45 -4.75
CA THR A 426 -26.61 -9.79 -3.88
C THR A 426 -26.31 -9.64 -2.40
N SER A 427 -25.03 -9.54 -2.01
CA SER A 427 -24.61 -9.38 -0.61
C SER A 427 -24.35 -7.92 -0.20
N CYS A 428 -24.44 -6.96 -1.12
CA CYS A 428 -24.25 -5.54 -0.82
C CYS A 428 -25.60 -4.80 -0.82
N PRO A 429 -26.14 -4.37 0.34
CA PRO A 429 -27.43 -3.69 0.39
C PRO A 429 -27.51 -2.42 -0.47
N VAL A 430 -26.41 -1.70 -0.63
CA VAL A 430 -26.31 -0.46 -1.42
C VAL A 430 -26.35 -0.73 -2.93
N CYS A 431 -25.78 -1.85 -3.37
CA CYS A 431 -25.78 -2.22 -4.80
C CYS A 431 -27.14 -2.76 -5.26
N THR A 432 -27.88 -3.43 -4.37
CA THR A 432 -29.21 -3.98 -4.67
C THR A 432 -30.24 -2.86 -4.91
N GLU A 433 -30.16 -1.79 -4.13
CA GLU A 433 -31.04 -0.63 -4.27
C GLU A 433 -30.79 0.15 -5.58
N TYR A 434 -29.51 0.21 -6.03
CA TYR A 434 -29.14 0.90 -7.28
C TYR A 434 -29.57 0.16 -8.54
N ILE A 435 -29.59 -1.18 -8.51
CA ILE A 435 -30.06 -2.01 -9.63
C ILE A 435 -31.58 -1.91 -9.78
N THR A 436 -32.31 -1.82 -8.66
CA THR A 436 -33.78 -1.68 -8.65
C THR A 436 -34.24 -0.32 -9.22
N ILE A 437 -33.47 0.75 -8.96
CA ILE A 437 -33.74 2.10 -9.50
C ILE A 437 -33.46 2.21 -11.01
N LYS A 438 -32.60 1.37 -11.58
CA LYS A 438 -32.27 1.36 -13.00
C LYS A 438 -33.16 0.44 -13.85
N ALA A 439 -33.96 -0.42 -13.20
CA ALA A 439 -34.91 -1.34 -13.82
C ALA A 439 -36.35 -0.81 -13.80
N LEU A 440 -36.61 0.32 -13.15
CA LEU A 440 -37.82 1.15 -13.21
C LEU A 440 -37.59 2.35 -14.11
#